data_a4c41dc24e9401680aac92ea255aa3ee
#
_entry.id   a4c41dc24e9401680aac92ea255aa3ee
#
_cell.length_a   1.000
_cell.length_b   1.000
_cell.length_c   1.000
_cell.angle_alpha   90.00
_cell.angle_beta   90.00
_cell.angle_gamma   90.00
#
_symmetry.space_group_name_H-M   'P 1'
#
loop_
_entity.id
_entity.type
_entity.pdbx_description
1 polymer ?
#
loop_
_entity_poly.entity_id
_entity_poly.type
_entity_poly.pdbx_seq_one_letter_code
_entity_poly.pdbx_strand_id
1 'polypeptide(L)'
;MQTVPLQALPNQTVNIQLNGQSCTLNVYQKSTDMFMDVLVNDVLIIGGVICENLNRIVRSLYLGFIGDFAWVDTQGNDDPYYSQIGTRFYLLYFNAGELSALPYST
;
A
#
# COMPACT_ATOMS: atom_id res chain seq x y z
N MET A 1 10.31 1.53 8.26
CA MET A 1 9.11 0.73 7.89
C MET A 1 7.98 1.05 8.85
N GLN A 2 6.81 1.23 8.31
CA GLN A 2 5.66 1.67 9.08
C GLN A 2 4.42 0.93 8.59
N THR A 3 3.60 0.45 9.52
CA THR A 3 2.33 -0.18 9.17
C THR A 3 1.27 0.90 8.99
N VAL A 4 0.58 0.88 7.85
CA VAL A 4 -0.52 1.80 7.59
C VAL A 4 -1.78 1.28 8.29
N PRO A 5 -2.42 2.09 9.15
CA PRO A 5 -3.59 1.63 9.89
C PRO A 5 -4.82 1.54 8.96
N LEU A 6 -5.23 0.34 8.63
CA LEU A 6 -6.39 0.06 7.81
C LEU A 6 -7.40 -0.79 8.58
N GLN A 7 -8.67 -0.69 8.18
CA GLN A 7 -9.74 -1.49 8.75
C GLN A 7 -10.12 -2.62 7.79
N ALA A 8 -10.79 -3.65 8.32
CA ALA A 8 -11.26 -4.77 7.52
C ALA A 8 -12.56 -4.39 6.79
N LEU A 9 -12.45 -3.48 5.84
CA LEU A 9 -13.57 -2.95 5.07
C LEU A 9 -13.32 -3.15 3.56
N PRO A 10 -14.38 -3.42 2.78
CA PRO A 10 -14.21 -3.61 1.34
C PRO A 10 -13.90 -2.32 0.60
N ASN A 11 -14.05 -1.18 1.25
CA ASN A 11 -13.83 0.12 0.62
C ASN A 11 -13.54 1.14 1.70
N GLN A 12 -12.38 1.81 1.61
CA GLN A 12 -12.00 2.80 2.61
C GLN A 12 -11.02 3.82 2.04
N THR A 13 -11.05 5.02 2.61
CA THR A 13 -10.10 6.07 2.31
C THR A 13 -9.38 6.45 3.60
N VAL A 14 -8.06 6.50 3.55
CA VAL A 14 -7.23 6.82 4.71
C VAL A 14 -6.34 8.00 4.39
N ASN A 15 -6.29 8.98 5.29
CA ASN A 15 -5.35 10.10 5.21
C ASN A 15 -4.25 9.86 6.23
N ILE A 16 -3.00 9.90 5.79
CA ILE A 16 -1.86 9.64 6.65
C ILE A 16 -0.66 10.44 6.18
N GLN A 17 0.16 10.89 7.13
CA GLN A 17 1.43 11.54 6.79
C GLN A 17 2.56 10.52 6.77
N LEU A 18 3.26 10.46 5.66
CA LEU A 18 4.36 9.53 5.45
C LEU A 18 5.56 10.30 4.92
N ASN A 19 6.63 10.33 5.71
CA ASN A 19 7.87 11.02 5.36
C ASN A 19 7.62 12.48 4.96
N GLY A 20 6.77 13.19 5.72
CA GLY A 20 6.46 14.59 5.47
C GLY A 20 5.47 14.83 4.34
N GLN A 21 4.93 13.78 3.74
CA GLN A 21 3.95 13.88 2.67
C GLN A 21 2.54 13.66 3.21
N SER A 22 1.60 14.50 2.79
CA SER A 22 0.19 14.32 3.12
C SER A 22 -0.43 13.34 2.13
N CYS A 23 -0.56 12.09 2.52
CA CYS A 23 -0.99 11.01 1.64
C CYS A 23 -2.46 10.65 1.85
N THR A 24 -3.16 10.41 0.77
CA THR A 24 -4.51 9.84 0.78
C THR A 24 -4.46 8.52 0.05
N LEU A 25 -4.94 7.46 0.71
CA LEU A 25 -4.95 6.12 0.15
C LEU A 25 -6.40 5.66 0.02
N ASN A 26 -6.81 5.30 -1.18
CA ASN A 26 -8.07 4.62 -1.42
C ASN A 26 -7.78 3.14 -1.55
N VAL A 27 -8.39 2.32 -0.71
CA VAL A 27 -8.22 0.86 -0.75
C VAL A 27 -9.59 0.25 -0.94
N TYR A 28 -9.76 -0.53 -2.01
CA TYR A 28 -11.07 -1.03 -2.37
C TYR A 28 -11.00 -2.42 -2.98
N GLN A 29 -12.06 -3.18 -2.77
CA GLN A 29 -12.25 -4.51 -3.34
C GLN A 29 -13.02 -4.37 -4.64
N LYS A 30 -12.54 -5.03 -5.69
CA LYS A 30 -13.23 -5.06 -6.98
C LYS A 30 -13.17 -6.48 -7.50
N SER A 31 -14.33 -7.13 -7.60
CA SER A 31 -14.40 -8.55 -7.91
C SER A 31 -13.71 -9.36 -6.80
N THR A 32 -12.69 -10.17 -7.10
CA THR A 32 -12.00 -10.99 -6.11
C THR A 32 -10.69 -10.36 -5.64
N ASP A 33 -10.30 -9.22 -6.21
CA ASP A 33 -9.02 -8.59 -5.92
C ASP A 33 -9.19 -7.25 -5.23
N MET A 34 -8.16 -6.84 -4.49
CA MET A 34 -8.10 -5.51 -3.91
C MET A 34 -7.22 -4.61 -4.76
N PHE A 35 -7.59 -3.34 -4.81
CA PHE A 35 -6.85 -2.31 -5.54
C PHE A 35 -6.65 -1.10 -4.65
N MET A 36 -5.67 -0.27 -4.98
CA MET A 36 -5.49 0.98 -4.26
C MET A 36 -5.02 2.11 -5.16
N ASP A 37 -5.36 3.33 -4.72
CA ASP A 37 -4.89 4.57 -5.30
C ASP A 37 -4.02 5.28 -4.28
N VAL A 38 -3.00 5.99 -4.73
CA VAL A 38 -2.12 6.79 -3.88
C VAL A 38 -2.16 8.23 -4.36
N LEU A 39 -2.54 9.14 -3.46
CA LEU A 39 -2.54 10.57 -3.73
C LEU A 39 -1.61 11.28 -2.74
N VAL A 40 -0.93 12.32 -3.20
CA VAL A 40 -0.10 13.17 -2.35
C VAL A 40 -0.56 14.60 -2.56
N ASN A 41 -0.92 15.30 -1.47
CA ASN A 41 -1.46 16.66 -1.52
C ASN A 41 -2.63 16.78 -2.51
N ASP A 42 -3.52 15.79 -2.48
CA ASP A 42 -4.71 15.70 -3.35
C ASP A 42 -4.38 15.50 -4.84
N VAL A 43 -3.13 15.18 -5.17
CA VAL A 43 -2.73 14.87 -6.54
C VAL A 43 -2.56 13.37 -6.67
N LEU A 44 -3.26 12.77 -7.64
CA LEU A 44 -3.14 11.33 -7.89
C LEU A 44 -1.75 11.00 -8.40
N ILE A 45 -1.03 10.17 -7.65
CA ILE A 45 0.29 9.68 -8.03
C ILE A 45 0.15 8.40 -8.86
N ILE A 46 -0.64 7.46 -8.37
CA ILE A 46 -0.92 6.22 -9.10
C ILE A 46 -2.30 5.70 -8.66
N GLY A 47 -3.05 5.14 -9.59
CA GLY A 47 -4.38 4.64 -9.30
C GLY A 47 -4.65 3.28 -9.92
N GLY A 48 -5.58 2.54 -9.29
CA GLY A 48 -6.02 1.25 -9.77
C GLY A 48 -4.95 0.17 -9.74
N VAL A 49 -4.01 0.25 -8.79
CA VAL A 49 -2.94 -0.74 -8.69
C VAL A 49 -3.45 -1.94 -7.93
N ILE A 50 -3.27 -3.13 -8.50
CA ILE A 50 -3.68 -4.37 -7.83
C ILE A 50 -2.78 -4.63 -6.61
N CYS A 51 -3.42 -5.02 -5.50
CA CYS A 51 -2.72 -5.35 -4.26
C CYS A 51 -2.34 -6.82 -4.27
N GLU A 52 -1.05 -7.09 -4.32
CA GLU A 52 -0.52 -8.45 -4.32
C GLU A 52 0.53 -8.61 -3.23
N ASN A 53 0.66 -9.82 -2.71
CA ASN A 53 1.59 -10.09 -1.63
C ASN A 53 3.04 -9.77 -2.06
N LEU A 54 3.72 -8.94 -1.28
CA LEU A 54 5.12 -8.54 -1.45
C LEU A 54 5.43 -7.74 -2.71
N ASN A 55 4.45 -7.39 -3.52
CA ASN A 55 4.66 -6.52 -4.67
C ASN A 55 4.55 -5.06 -4.26
N ARG A 56 5.46 -4.23 -4.73
CA ARG A 56 5.43 -2.80 -4.44
C ARG A 56 4.31 -2.14 -5.25
N ILE A 57 3.75 -1.09 -4.68
CA ILE A 57 2.58 -0.40 -5.26
C ILE A 57 3.00 0.68 -6.26
N VAL A 58 3.86 1.61 -5.83
CA VAL A 58 4.20 2.77 -6.69
C VAL A 58 5.23 2.40 -7.74
N ARG A 59 6.32 1.76 -7.35
CA ARG A 59 7.34 1.18 -8.23
C ARG A 59 8.13 2.17 -9.08
N SER A 60 7.91 3.47 -8.95
CA SER A 60 8.53 4.42 -9.85
C SER A 60 8.93 5.69 -9.11
N LEU A 61 10.20 6.06 -9.24
CA LEU A 61 10.72 7.33 -8.72
C LEU A 61 10.20 8.52 -9.50
N TYR A 62 9.75 8.32 -10.74
CA TYR A 62 9.30 9.40 -11.59
C TYR A 62 7.92 9.95 -11.20
N LEU A 63 7.21 9.25 -10.34
CA LEU A 63 5.88 9.67 -9.91
C LEU A 63 5.92 10.71 -8.80
N GLY A 64 7.11 10.99 -8.23
CA GLY A 64 7.27 12.04 -7.22
C GLY A 64 6.87 11.60 -5.82
N PHE A 65 6.58 10.33 -5.58
CA PHE A 65 6.28 9.82 -4.25
C PHE A 65 7.57 9.38 -3.57
N ILE A 66 7.76 9.78 -2.31
CA ILE A 66 8.92 9.40 -1.52
C ILE A 66 8.61 8.10 -0.79
N GLY A 67 9.25 7.01 -1.21
CA GLY A 67 9.05 5.69 -0.63
C GLY A 67 8.13 4.82 -1.47
N ASP A 68 7.60 3.77 -0.88
CA ASP A 68 6.68 2.86 -1.54
C ASP A 68 5.89 2.08 -0.50
N PHE A 69 4.92 1.30 -0.98
CA PHE A 69 4.09 0.42 -0.17
C PHE A 69 4.24 -1.02 -0.63
N ALA A 70 4.00 -1.94 0.28
CA ALA A 70 3.85 -3.34 -0.05
C ALA A 70 2.89 -4.00 0.93
N TRP A 71 2.09 -4.92 0.44
CA TRP A 71 1.24 -5.75 1.27
C TRP A 71 2.01 -6.98 1.72
N VAL A 72 1.72 -7.44 2.92
CA VAL A 72 2.33 -8.66 3.45
C VAL A 72 1.26 -9.56 4.05
N ASP A 73 1.34 -10.86 3.73
CA ASP A 73 0.52 -11.90 4.33
C ASP A 73 1.33 -12.52 5.47
N THR A 74 0.88 -12.33 6.70
CA THR A 74 1.60 -12.84 7.86
C THR A 74 1.35 -14.33 8.12
N GLN A 75 0.44 -14.96 7.39
CA GLN A 75 0.05 -16.35 7.59
C GLN A 75 0.26 -17.23 6.37
N GLY A 76 0.86 -16.70 5.30
CA GLY A 76 1.08 -17.46 4.08
C GLY A 76 1.62 -16.58 2.97
N ASN A 77 1.19 -16.86 1.74
CA ASN A 77 1.64 -16.13 0.55
C ASN A 77 0.46 -15.71 -0.33
N ASP A 78 -0.70 -15.49 0.26
CA ASP A 78 -1.88 -15.07 -0.47
C ASP A 78 -1.88 -13.57 -0.71
N ASP A 79 -2.58 -13.16 -1.75
CA ASP A 79 -2.84 -11.75 -2.00
C ASP A 79 -3.89 -11.23 -1.02
N PRO A 80 -3.84 -9.94 -0.65
CA PRO A 80 -4.73 -9.41 0.38
C PRO A 80 -6.19 -9.42 -0.04
N TYR A 81 -7.07 -9.66 0.94
CA TYR A 81 -8.51 -9.44 0.81
C TYR A 81 -9.02 -8.77 2.07
N TYR A 82 -10.10 -8.02 1.93
CA TYR A 82 -10.45 -7.03 2.95
C TYR A 82 -10.81 -7.62 4.32
N SER A 83 -11.40 -8.79 4.36
CA SER A 83 -11.94 -9.33 5.62
C SER A 83 -10.87 -9.67 6.65
N GLN A 84 -9.61 -9.76 6.24
CA GLN A 84 -8.52 -10.09 7.14
C GLN A 84 -7.42 -9.02 7.20
N ILE A 85 -7.74 -7.80 6.76
CA ILE A 85 -6.84 -6.66 6.94
C ILE A 85 -6.73 -6.39 8.45
N GLY A 86 -5.48 -6.25 8.93
CA GLY A 86 -5.21 -5.97 10.33
C GLY A 86 -5.06 -7.19 11.21
N THR A 87 -5.38 -8.39 10.71
CA THR A 87 -5.16 -9.64 11.43
C THR A 87 -4.20 -10.57 10.69
N ARG A 88 -4.29 -10.58 9.37
CA ARG A 88 -3.45 -11.40 8.52
C ARG A 88 -2.68 -10.54 7.52
N PHE A 89 -3.36 -9.62 6.85
CA PHE A 89 -2.77 -8.78 5.81
C PHE A 89 -2.50 -7.39 6.35
N TYR A 90 -1.29 -6.87 6.09
CA TYR A 90 -0.88 -5.55 6.52
C TYR A 90 -0.30 -4.79 5.33
N LEU A 91 -0.61 -3.49 5.26
CA LEU A 91 0.01 -2.59 4.30
C LEU A 91 1.17 -1.89 4.99
N LEU A 92 2.36 -2.03 4.42
CA LEU A 92 3.58 -1.44 4.96
C LEU A 92 4.04 -0.30 4.08
N TYR A 93 4.54 0.76 4.71
CA TYR A 93 5.21 1.86 4.02
C TYR A 93 6.71 1.77 4.27
N PHE A 94 7.48 1.94 3.21
CA PHE A 94 8.94 1.97 3.27
C PHE A 94 9.44 3.33 2.78
N ASN A 95 10.33 3.97 3.55
CA ASN A 95 10.96 5.20 3.06
C ASN A 95 12.06 4.86 2.04
N ALA A 96 12.65 5.90 1.41
CA ALA A 96 13.61 5.68 0.34
C ALA A 96 14.84 4.87 0.77
N GLY A 97 15.30 5.08 2.00
CA GLY A 97 16.43 4.33 2.53
C GLY A 97 16.11 2.86 2.76
N GLU A 98 14.89 2.58 3.20
CA GLU A 98 14.44 1.21 3.45
C GLU A 98 14.21 0.44 2.15
N LEU A 99 13.80 1.12 1.08
CA LEU A 99 13.56 0.47 -0.21
C LEU A 99 14.81 -0.21 -0.75
N SER A 100 15.98 0.39 -0.56
CA SER A 100 17.23 -0.18 -1.05
C SER A 100 17.65 -1.42 -0.28
N ALA A 101 17.05 -1.67 0.88
CA ALA A 101 17.37 -2.81 1.75
C ALA A 101 16.33 -3.92 1.71
N LEU A 102 15.28 -3.80 0.89
CA LEU A 102 14.23 -4.82 0.83
C LEU A 102 14.76 -6.11 0.25
N PRO A 103 14.42 -7.26 0.85
CA PRO A 103 14.85 -8.57 0.33
C PRO A 103 14.07 -9.03 -0.88
N TYR A 104 12.99 -8.35 -1.23
CA TYR A 104 12.15 -8.65 -2.39
C TYR A 104 12.02 -7.40 -3.24
N SER A 105 11.77 -7.60 -4.53
CA SER A 105 11.60 -6.50 -5.47
C SER A 105 10.56 -6.86 -6.51
N THR A 106 10.14 -5.87 -7.25
CA THR A 106 9.14 -6.04 -8.29
C THR A 106 9.63 -5.52 -9.61
#